data_7a412ccaa7e3afe8baf14bb6a756a7eb
#
_entry.id   7a412ccaa7e3afe8baf14bb6a756a7eb
#
_cell.length_a   1.000
_cell.length_b   1.000
_cell.length_c   1.000
_cell.angle_alpha   90.00
_cell.angle_beta   90.00
_cell.angle_gamma   90.00
#
_symmetry.space_group_name_H-M   'P 1'
#
loop_
_entity.id
_entity.type
_entity.pdbx_description
1 polymer ?
#
loop_
_entity_poly.entity_id
_entity_poly.type
_entity_poly.pdbx_seq_one_letter_code
_entity_poly.pdbx_strand_id
1 'polypeptide(L)'
;MKIGLISDTHGVFAPDVKAFLEPVDQIWHAGDFGTLSCSSVIEAFKPLVGVYGNCDGLDVRQIYPRYQRFECEGLRIIMTHIGLRRGSYWAYDSKRPLYDEFAKELIDMFHPDIFVCGHTHIPQVFRDSRQAFLFMNPGACGYQGSRDVPRMALRFDLAGGKISNLEKCELPWDDD
;
A
#
# COMPACT_ATOMS: atom_id res chain seq x y z
N MET A 1 3.60 -17.30 2.74
CA MET A 1 2.34 -16.56 2.49
C MET A 1 2.54 -15.63 1.30
N LYS A 2 1.64 -15.66 0.32
CA LYS A 2 1.67 -14.76 -0.84
C LYS A 2 0.76 -13.55 -0.57
N ILE A 3 1.31 -12.36 -0.64
CA ILE A 3 0.63 -11.09 -0.32
C ILE A 3 0.37 -10.31 -1.60
N GLY A 4 -0.83 -9.77 -1.74
CA GLY A 4 -1.16 -8.73 -2.70
C GLY A 4 -1.14 -7.38 -2.01
N LEU A 5 -0.45 -6.39 -2.58
CA LEU A 5 -0.39 -5.04 -2.04
C LEU A 5 -0.98 -4.06 -3.06
N ILE A 6 -2.03 -3.35 -2.63
CA ILE A 6 -2.73 -2.33 -3.41
C ILE A 6 -3.01 -1.09 -2.56
N SER A 7 -3.33 0.00 -3.21
CA SER A 7 -3.75 1.26 -2.61
C SER A 7 -4.57 2.07 -3.59
N ASP A 8 -5.27 3.09 -3.06
CA ASP A 8 -5.88 4.13 -3.88
C ASP A 8 -6.83 3.55 -4.96
N THR A 9 -7.72 2.66 -4.53
CA THR A 9 -8.76 2.07 -5.39
C THR A 9 -9.85 3.07 -5.78
N HIS A 10 -10.10 4.07 -4.92
CA HIS A 10 -11.08 5.14 -5.17
C HIS A 10 -12.43 4.64 -5.66
N GLY A 11 -12.95 3.58 -5.02
CA GLY A 11 -14.27 3.02 -5.29
C GLY A 11 -14.31 1.92 -6.35
N VAL A 12 -13.17 1.59 -6.99
CA VAL A 12 -13.13 0.59 -8.07
C VAL A 12 -12.11 -0.50 -7.79
N PHE A 13 -12.57 -1.74 -7.63
CA PHE A 13 -11.72 -2.93 -7.65
C PHE A 13 -11.83 -3.59 -9.03
N ALA A 14 -10.97 -3.13 -9.94
CA ALA A 14 -11.03 -3.47 -11.35
C ALA A 14 -10.75 -4.95 -11.64
N PRO A 15 -11.34 -5.54 -12.72
CA PRO A 15 -11.15 -6.95 -13.07
C PRO A 15 -9.70 -7.36 -13.31
N ASP A 16 -8.89 -6.48 -13.89
CA ASP A 16 -7.46 -6.69 -14.15
C ASP A 16 -6.65 -6.78 -12.84
N VAL A 17 -6.93 -5.90 -11.85
CA VAL A 17 -6.37 -5.97 -10.50
C VAL A 17 -6.76 -7.28 -9.83
N LYS A 18 -8.03 -7.65 -9.91
CA LYS A 18 -8.55 -8.90 -9.34
C LYS A 18 -7.86 -10.12 -9.95
N ALA A 19 -7.69 -10.16 -11.27
CA ALA A 19 -7.00 -11.24 -11.97
C ALA A 19 -5.54 -11.37 -11.53
N PHE A 20 -4.83 -10.26 -11.38
CA PHE A 20 -3.45 -10.27 -10.88
C PHE A 20 -3.35 -10.78 -9.44
N LEU A 21 -4.33 -10.45 -8.59
CA LEU A 21 -4.37 -10.84 -7.18
C LEU A 21 -5.00 -12.21 -6.93
N GLU A 22 -5.44 -12.93 -7.96
CA GLU A 22 -6.07 -14.24 -7.79
C GLU A 22 -5.21 -15.23 -6.98
N PRO A 23 -3.89 -15.37 -7.20
CA PRO A 23 -3.08 -16.36 -6.49
C PRO A 23 -2.61 -15.94 -5.09
N VAL A 24 -3.01 -14.75 -4.57
CA VAL A 24 -2.56 -14.30 -3.25
C VAL A 24 -3.40 -14.93 -2.13
N ASP A 25 -2.77 -15.08 -0.96
CA ASP A 25 -3.43 -15.58 0.25
C ASP A 25 -4.14 -14.46 1.01
N GLN A 26 -3.60 -13.24 0.94
CA GLN A 26 -4.09 -12.06 1.66
C GLN A 26 -3.81 -10.79 0.87
N ILE A 27 -4.71 -9.81 0.97
CA ILE A 27 -4.53 -8.47 0.41
C ILE A 27 -4.22 -7.49 1.53
N TRP A 28 -3.21 -6.65 1.30
CA TRP A 28 -2.94 -5.44 2.07
C TRP A 28 -3.37 -4.22 1.27
N HIS A 29 -4.22 -3.39 1.86
CA HIS A 29 -4.73 -2.17 1.21
C HIS A 29 -4.26 -0.93 1.99
N ALA A 30 -3.42 -0.14 1.37
CA ALA A 30 -2.78 1.02 2.00
C ALA A 30 -3.62 2.30 1.99
N GLY A 31 -4.97 2.19 1.93
CA GLY A 31 -5.89 3.31 2.09
C GLY A 31 -6.46 3.89 0.80
N ASP A 32 -7.41 4.82 0.98
CA ASP A 32 -8.23 5.40 -0.08
C ASP A 32 -9.02 4.33 -0.86
N PHE A 33 -9.81 3.55 -0.09
CA PHE A 33 -10.80 2.63 -0.65
C PHE A 33 -11.83 3.37 -1.52
N GLY A 34 -12.16 4.60 -1.12
CA GLY A 34 -13.15 5.46 -1.75
C GLY A 34 -14.58 5.18 -1.31
N THR A 35 -14.98 3.91 -1.17
CA THR A 35 -16.30 3.52 -0.69
C THR A 35 -16.24 2.25 0.15
N LEU A 36 -17.17 2.10 1.09
CA LEU A 36 -17.32 0.87 1.87
C LEU A 36 -17.70 -0.33 0.98
N SER A 37 -18.46 -0.09 -0.09
CA SER A 37 -18.79 -1.14 -1.07
C SER A 37 -17.53 -1.69 -1.74
N CYS A 38 -16.56 -0.85 -2.08
CA CYS A 38 -15.29 -1.28 -2.66
C CYS A 38 -14.52 -2.18 -1.69
N SER A 39 -14.37 -1.77 -0.43
CA SER A 39 -13.68 -2.59 0.57
C SER A 39 -14.38 -3.93 0.81
N SER A 40 -15.72 -3.95 0.84
CA SER A 40 -16.49 -5.18 1.00
C SER A 40 -16.29 -6.16 -0.16
N VAL A 41 -16.17 -5.68 -1.39
CA VAL A 41 -15.88 -6.52 -2.56
C VAL A 41 -14.46 -7.12 -2.48
N ILE A 42 -13.48 -6.34 -2.02
CA ILE A 42 -12.10 -6.83 -1.83
C ILE A 42 -12.07 -7.88 -0.72
N GLU A 43 -12.73 -7.63 0.41
CA GLU A 43 -12.78 -8.55 1.56
C GLU A 43 -13.50 -9.86 1.22
N ALA A 44 -14.55 -9.81 0.42
CA ALA A 44 -15.23 -10.99 -0.08
C ALA A 44 -14.37 -11.81 -1.06
N PHE A 45 -13.38 -11.19 -1.69
CA PHE A 45 -12.49 -11.87 -2.62
C PHE A 45 -11.31 -12.55 -1.91
N LYS A 46 -10.63 -11.86 -0.98
CA LYS A 46 -9.49 -12.38 -0.20
C LYS A 46 -9.48 -11.78 1.21
N PRO A 47 -8.90 -12.48 2.20
CA PRO A 47 -8.61 -11.88 3.51
C PRO A 47 -7.91 -10.54 3.36
N LEU A 48 -8.41 -9.52 4.05
CA LEU A 48 -7.99 -8.13 3.86
C LEU A 48 -7.42 -7.54 5.16
N VAL A 49 -6.25 -6.94 5.07
CA VAL A 49 -5.70 -6.03 6.08
C VAL A 49 -5.63 -4.65 5.45
N GLY A 50 -6.29 -3.66 6.04
CA GLY A 50 -6.39 -2.33 5.47
C GLY A 50 -6.24 -1.21 6.48
N VAL A 51 -5.95 -0.02 5.97
CA VAL A 51 -6.00 1.26 6.67
C VAL A 51 -6.89 2.21 5.89
N TYR A 52 -7.49 3.20 6.55
CA TYR A 52 -8.18 4.24 5.81
C TYR A 52 -7.21 5.29 5.26
N GLY A 53 -7.58 5.94 4.16
CA GLY A 53 -6.87 7.08 3.59
C GLY A 53 -7.58 8.42 3.81
N ASN A 54 -7.02 9.48 3.26
CA ASN A 54 -7.56 10.83 3.43
C ASN A 54 -8.88 11.04 2.67
N CYS A 55 -9.11 10.32 1.56
CA CYS A 55 -10.35 10.40 0.80
C CYS A 55 -11.47 9.50 1.34
N ASP A 56 -11.18 8.62 2.29
CA ASP A 56 -12.16 7.71 2.87
C ASP A 56 -13.13 8.44 3.82
N GLY A 57 -14.41 8.13 3.69
CA GLY A 57 -15.49 8.64 4.53
C GLY A 57 -15.54 8.02 5.93
N LEU A 58 -16.47 8.49 6.75
CA LEU A 58 -16.64 8.00 8.13
C LEU A 58 -16.99 6.52 8.19
N ASP A 59 -17.73 6.00 7.24
CA ASP A 59 -18.12 4.61 7.12
C ASP A 59 -16.90 3.67 7.00
N VAL A 60 -15.94 4.02 6.15
CA VAL A 60 -14.69 3.29 5.99
C VAL A 60 -13.82 3.44 7.24
N ARG A 61 -13.71 4.65 7.78
CA ARG A 61 -12.89 4.96 8.97
C ARG A 61 -13.38 4.28 10.26
N GLN A 62 -14.63 3.90 10.34
CA GLN A 62 -15.17 3.12 11.45
C GLN A 62 -14.73 1.65 11.42
N ILE A 63 -14.37 1.14 10.25
CA ILE A 63 -13.98 -0.26 10.04
C ILE A 63 -12.45 -0.41 9.99
N TYR A 64 -11.77 0.47 9.26
CA TYR A 64 -10.33 0.43 9.08
C TYR A 64 -9.65 1.49 9.94
N PRO A 65 -8.54 1.15 10.65
CA PRO A 65 -7.80 2.12 11.45
C PRO A 65 -6.93 3.04 10.59
N ARG A 66 -6.39 4.10 11.21
CA ARG A 66 -5.45 5.02 10.55
C ARG A 66 -4.13 4.36 10.19
N TYR A 67 -3.68 3.41 10.99
CA TYR A 67 -2.50 2.60 10.74
C TYR A 67 -2.69 1.17 11.26
N GLN A 68 -1.96 0.25 10.69
CA GLN A 68 -1.85 -1.14 11.16
C GLN A 68 -0.41 -1.42 11.59
N ARG A 69 -0.30 -2.12 12.71
CA ARG A 69 0.93 -2.73 13.17
C ARG A 69 0.67 -4.22 13.36
N PHE A 70 1.37 -5.04 12.62
CA PHE A 70 1.20 -6.49 12.70
C PHE A 70 2.48 -7.24 12.33
N GLU A 71 2.51 -8.52 12.63
CA GLU A 71 3.58 -9.41 12.21
C GLU A 71 3.05 -10.37 11.14
N CYS A 72 3.88 -10.65 10.14
CA CYS A 72 3.59 -11.62 9.10
C CYS A 72 4.87 -12.38 8.75
N GLU A 73 4.83 -13.72 8.89
CA GLU A 73 5.95 -14.61 8.58
C GLU A 73 7.27 -14.19 9.25
N GLY A 74 7.21 -13.66 10.48
CA GLY A 74 8.37 -13.23 11.25
C GLY A 74 8.90 -11.83 10.91
N LEU A 75 8.17 -11.06 10.10
CA LEU A 75 8.47 -9.66 9.78
C LEU A 75 7.49 -8.72 10.47
N ARG A 76 7.99 -7.59 10.96
CA ARG A 76 7.19 -6.52 11.57
C ARG A 76 6.76 -5.54 10.47
N ILE A 77 5.48 -5.34 10.34
CA ILE A 77 4.89 -4.48 9.32
C ILE A 77 4.23 -3.27 9.99
N ILE A 78 4.50 -2.09 9.44
CA ILE A 78 3.71 -0.89 9.67
C ILE A 78 3.10 -0.49 8.34
N MET A 79 1.80 -0.25 8.35
CA MET A 79 1.06 0.26 7.21
C MET A 79 0.28 1.50 7.61
N THR A 80 0.39 2.58 6.84
CA THR A 80 -0.39 3.80 6.96
C THR A 80 -0.58 4.41 5.58
N HIS A 81 -1.66 5.18 5.36
CA HIS A 81 -1.90 5.71 4.02
C HIS A 81 -0.88 6.79 3.61
N ILE A 82 -0.70 7.81 4.45
CA ILE A 82 0.25 8.90 4.17
C ILE A 82 1.59 8.54 4.78
N GLY A 83 2.55 8.14 3.95
CA GLY A 83 3.89 7.75 4.38
C GLY A 83 4.96 8.79 4.10
N LEU A 84 4.86 9.49 2.97
CA LEU A 84 5.88 10.42 2.52
C LEU A 84 5.46 11.88 2.76
N ARG A 85 6.43 12.70 3.10
CA ARG A 85 6.25 14.13 3.24
C ARG A 85 5.91 14.76 1.89
N ARG A 86 4.96 15.71 1.87
CA ARG A 86 4.61 16.47 0.67
C ARG A 86 5.85 17.08 0.02
N GLY A 87 6.02 16.84 -1.28
CA GLY A 87 7.19 17.30 -2.05
C GLY A 87 8.39 16.35 -2.04
N SER A 88 8.31 15.20 -1.33
CA SER A 88 9.36 14.17 -1.32
C SER A 88 9.03 12.97 -2.21
N TYR A 89 8.00 13.07 -3.07
CA TYR A 89 7.46 11.93 -3.80
C TYR A 89 8.37 11.40 -4.92
N TRP A 90 9.19 12.26 -5.53
CA TRP A 90 9.95 11.95 -6.74
C TRP A 90 11.44 11.69 -6.52
N ALA A 91 11.97 12.05 -5.35
CA ALA A 91 13.40 11.94 -5.11
C ALA A 91 13.69 11.52 -3.68
N TYR A 92 14.42 10.42 -3.55
CA TYR A 92 15.14 10.11 -2.33
C TYR A 92 16.27 11.14 -2.16
N ASP A 93 16.05 12.13 -1.30
CA ASP A 93 17.09 13.05 -0.87
C ASP A 93 17.59 12.64 0.52
N SER A 94 18.82 12.16 0.61
CA SER A 94 19.45 11.74 1.86
C SER A 94 19.58 12.85 2.90
N LYS A 95 19.41 14.11 2.51
CA LYS A 95 19.54 15.30 3.37
C LYS A 95 18.21 15.83 3.91
N ARG A 96 17.07 15.35 3.41
CA ARG A 96 15.73 15.79 3.83
C ARG A 96 14.97 14.68 4.52
N PRO A 97 14.14 14.99 5.55
CA PRO A 97 13.21 14.00 6.08
C PRO A 97 12.25 13.58 4.96
N LEU A 98 12.31 12.30 4.60
CA LEU A 98 11.51 11.71 3.56
C LEU A 98 10.08 11.48 4.01
N TYR A 99 9.90 11.11 5.29
CA TYR A 99 8.63 10.65 5.85
C TYR A 99 7.78 11.80 6.38
N ASP A 100 6.46 11.64 6.28
CA ASP A 100 5.48 12.44 7.01
C ASP A 100 5.73 12.32 8.52
N GLU A 101 5.34 13.34 9.28
CA GLU A 101 5.60 13.42 10.71
C GLU A 101 4.99 12.21 11.46
N PHE A 102 3.73 11.89 11.19
CA PHE A 102 3.07 10.74 11.81
C PHE A 102 3.70 9.40 11.40
N ALA A 103 4.05 9.25 10.12
CA ALA A 103 4.76 8.06 9.65
C ALA A 103 6.12 7.90 10.33
N LYS A 104 6.85 9.01 10.53
CA LYS A 104 8.13 8.99 11.23
C LYS A 104 8.00 8.59 12.68
N GLU A 105 6.96 9.06 13.39
CA GLU A 105 6.65 8.62 14.76
C GLU A 105 6.42 7.10 14.83
N LEU A 106 5.64 6.55 13.91
CA LEU A 106 5.40 5.10 13.85
C LEU A 106 6.69 4.32 13.58
N ILE A 107 7.52 4.79 12.64
CA ILE A 107 8.80 4.16 12.32
C ILE A 107 9.72 4.15 13.54
N ASP A 108 9.85 5.28 14.24
CA ASP A 108 10.72 5.42 15.41
C ASP A 108 10.24 4.60 16.60
N MET A 109 8.92 4.47 16.75
CA MET A 109 8.31 3.71 17.85
C MET A 109 8.40 2.20 17.65
N PHE A 110 8.19 1.72 16.42
CA PHE A 110 7.95 0.31 16.16
C PHE A 110 9.07 -0.40 15.39
N HIS A 111 10.01 0.33 14.80
CA HIS A 111 11.14 -0.21 14.06
C HIS A 111 10.72 -1.34 13.09
N PRO A 112 9.90 -1.06 12.06
CA PRO A 112 9.39 -2.08 11.16
C PRO A 112 10.50 -2.70 10.29
N ASP A 113 10.25 -3.91 9.80
CA ASP A 113 11.06 -4.54 8.76
C ASP A 113 10.53 -4.18 7.36
N ILE A 114 9.20 -3.94 7.26
CA ILE A 114 8.51 -3.43 6.07
C ILE A 114 7.63 -2.25 6.46
N PHE A 115 7.78 -1.14 5.76
CA PHE A 115 6.90 0.03 5.88
C PHE A 115 6.09 0.21 4.60
N VAL A 116 4.77 0.21 4.73
CA VAL A 116 3.81 0.27 3.62
C VAL A 116 3.02 1.56 3.66
N CYS A 117 2.88 2.23 2.52
CA CYS A 117 1.99 3.39 2.36
C CYS A 117 1.38 3.47 0.96
N GLY A 118 0.54 4.49 0.72
CA GLY A 118 -0.10 4.83 -0.55
C GLY A 118 -0.04 6.33 -0.82
N HIS A 119 -1.19 6.93 -1.12
CA HIS A 119 -1.44 8.38 -1.22
C HIS A 119 -0.79 9.11 -2.40
N THR A 120 0.46 8.83 -2.70
CA THR A 120 1.18 9.57 -3.75
C THR A 120 0.77 9.16 -5.16
N HIS A 121 0.12 8.01 -5.31
CA HIS A 121 -0.16 7.32 -6.56
C HIS A 121 1.10 6.95 -7.36
N ILE A 122 2.29 7.11 -6.77
CA ILE A 122 3.57 6.83 -7.41
C ILE A 122 4.12 5.54 -6.82
N PRO A 123 4.28 4.47 -7.64
CA PRO A 123 4.81 3.22 -7.14
C PRO A 123 6.30 3.35 -6.81
N GLN A 124 6.66 2.93 -5.60
CA GLN A 124 8.03 2.97 -5.11
C GLN A 124 8.32 1.78 -4.20
N VAL A 125 9.37 1.06 -4.48
CA VAL A 125 9.91 0.02 -3.60
C VAL A 125 11.40 0.23 -3.48
N PHE A 126 11.89 0.47 -2.26
CA PHE A 126 13.31 0.64 -2.00
C PHE A 126 13.67 0.26 -0.55
N ARG A 127 14.93 -0.11 -0.33
CA ARG A 127 15.43 -0.30 1.02
C ARG A 127 15.95 1.03 1.56
N ASP A 128 15.35 1.48 2.64
CA ASP A 128 15.88 2.64 3.38
C ASP A 128 16.99 2.17 4.32
N SER A 129 18.24 2.37 3.91
CA SER A 129 19.41 1.94 4.69
C SER A 129 19.57 2.71 6.01
N ARG A 130 19.00 3.91 6.13
CA ARG A 130 19.05 4.73 7.34
C ARG A 130 18.07 4.22 8.40
N GLN A 131 16.95 3.69 7.96
CA GLN A 131 15.87 3.20 8.82
C GLN A 131 15.86 1.66 8.92
N ALA A 132 16.66 0.98 8.09
CA ALA A 132 16.82 -0.48 8.04
C ALA A 132 15.54 -1.25 7.69
N PHE A 133 14.58 -0.67 6.96
CA PHE A 133 13.38 -1.36 6.48
C PHE A 133 13.25 -1.32 4.94
N LEU A 134 12.36 -2.17 4.42
CA LEU A 134 11.88 -2.11 3.05
C LEU A 134 10.68 -1.16 2.99
N PHE A 135 10.81 -0.07 2.22
CA PHE A 135 9.70 0.83 1.89
C PHE A 135 8.92 0.28 0.71
N MET A 136 7.60 0.27 0.81
CA MET A 136 6.71 -0.18 -0.26
C MET A 136 5.51 0.77 -0.41
N ASN A 137 5.37 1.34 -1.60
CA ASN A 137 4.18 2.03 -2.06
C ASN A 137 3.77 1.41 -3.39
N PRO A 138 2.60 0.78 -3.49
CA PRO A 138 2.18 0.11 -4.72
C PRO A 138 1.77 1.10 -5.83
N GLY A 139 1.62 2.40 -5.52
CA GLY A 139 0.94 3.35 -6.38
C GLY A 139 -0.57 3.18 -6.31
N ALA A 140 -1.31 3.75 -7.24
CA ALA A 140 -2.76 3.62 -7.32
C ALA A 140 -3.15 2.47 -8.27
N CYS A 141 -4.08 1.62 -7.85
CA CYS A 141 -4.65 0.60 -8.73
C CYS A 141 -6.05 0.99 -9.27
N GLY A 142 -6.68 2.03 -8.72
CA GLY A 142 -7.91 2.62 -9.24
C GLY A 142 -7.67 3.52 -10.46
N TYR A 143 -8.75 4.15 -10.93
CA TYR A 143 -8.72 5.01 -12.12
C TYR A 143 -8.51 6.51 -11.82
N GLN A 144 -8.11 6.85 -10.60
CA GLN A 144 -7.77 8.23 -10.21
C GLN A 144 -6.25 8.41 -10.16
N GLY A 145 -5.77 9.52 -10.69
CA GLY A 145 -4.36 9.88 -10.69
C GLY A 145 -3.88 10.49 -12.01
N SER A 146 -2.58 10.70 -12.11
CA SER A 146 -1.96 11.17 -13.35
C SER A 146 -1.81 10.03 -14.35
N ARG A 147 -2.23 10.23 -15.59
CA ARG A 147 -2.04 9.25 -16.67
C ARG A 147 -0.56 9.06 -17.07
N ASP A 148 0.33 9.93 -16.59
CA ASP A 148 1.78 9.78 -16.76
C ASP A 148 2.38 8.71 -15.84
N VAL A 149 1.61 8.23 -14.85
CA VAL A 149 1.99 7.17 -13.92
C VAL A 149 1.07 5.97 -14.17
N PRO A 150 1.60 4.78 -14.42
CA PRO A 150 0.75 3.61 -14.65
C PRO A 150 -0.04 3.27 -13.37
N ARG A 151 -1.27 2.76 -13.55
CA ARG A 151 -1.96 2.05 -12.49
C ARG A 151 -1.15 0.83 -12.11
N MET A 152 -1.08 0.49 -10.82
CA MET A 152 -0.18 -0.58 -10.38
C MET A 152 -0.73 -1.38 -9.21
N ALA A 153 -0.38 -2.65 -9.18
CA ALA A 153 -0.52 -3.54 -8.03
C ALA A 153 0.78 -4.33 -7.84
N LEU A 154 1.06 -4.72 -6.61
CA LEU A 154 2.22 -5.55 -6.26
C LEU A 154 1.75 -6.87 -5.67
N ARG A 155 2.54 -7.93 -5.86
CA ARG A 155 2.44 -9.17 -5.10
C ARG A 155 3.82 -9.72 -4.80
N PHE A 156 3.96 -10.41 -3.67
CA PHE A 156 5.22 -10.97 -3.20
C PHE A 156 5.00 -12.11 -2.23
N ASP A 157 6.02 -12.89 -1.97
CA ASP A 157 6.01 -13.95 -0.99
C ASP A 157 6.71 -13.51 0.30
N LEU A 158 6.12 -13.87 1.44
CA LEU A 158 6.73 -13.77 2.76
C LEU A 158 6.88 -15.18 3.33
N ALA A 159 8.08 -15.50 3.78
CA ALA A 159 8.38 -16.76 4.47
C ALA A 159 9.64 -16.65 5.31
N GLY A 160 9.59 -17.12 6.56
CA GLY A 160 10.77 -17.22 7.42
C GLY A 160 11.54 -15.90 7.60
N GLY A 161 10.84 -14.79 7.77
CA GLY A 161 11.44 -13.47 7.94
C GLY A 161 12.04 -12.87 6.67
N LYS A 162 11.64 -13.35 5.50
CA LYS A 162 12.16 -12.88 4.20
C LYS A 162 11.04 -12.57 3.23
N ILE A 163 11.30 -11.56 2.40
CA ILE A 163 10.48 -11.23 1.23
C ILE A 163 11.17 -11.77 -0.03
N SER A 164 10.40 -12.34 -0.95
CA SER A 164 10.87 -12.86 -2.24
C SER A 164 9.79 -12.73 -3.30
N ASN A 165 10.16 -13.02 -4.55
CA ASN A 165 9.24 -13.07 -5.68
C ASN A 165 8.36 -11.81 -5.81
N LEU A 166 8.98 -10.63 -5.64
CA LEU A 166 8.27 -9.37 -5.83
C LEU A 166 7.94 -9.19 -7.32
N GLU A 167 6.66 -9.15 -7.59
CA GLU A 167 6.09 -8.90 -8.92
C GLU A 167 5.29 -7.59 -8.90
N LYS A 168 5.40 -6.84 -9.97
CA LYS A 168 4.57 -5.65 -10.25
C LYS A 168 3.69 -5.93 -11.46
N CYS A 169 2.46 -5.45 -11.40
CA CYS A 169 1.57 -5.42 -12.54
C CYS A 169 1.29 -3.98 -12.90
N GLU A 170 1.79 -3.55 -14.05
CA GLU A 170 1.41 -2.27 -14.65
C GLU A 170 0.08 -2.47 -15.38
N LEU A 171 -0.92 -1.73 -14.95
CA LEU A 171 -2.29 -1.86 -15.43
C LEU A 171 -2.58 -0.73 -16.41
N PRO A 172 -3.23 -1.00 -17.54
CA PRO A 172 -3.61 0.04 -18.47
C PRO A 172 -4.62 0.99 -17.83
N TRP A 173 -4.60 2.25 -18.25
CA TRP A 173 -5.76 3.10 -18.13
C TRP A 173 -6.80 2.60 -19.13
N ASP A 174 -8.07 2.53 -18.71
CA ASP A 174 -9.12 2.23 -19.67
C ASP A 174 -9.07 3.28 -20.78
N ASP A 175 -8.87 2.84 -22.01
CA ASP A 175 -9.11 3.66 -23.16
C ASP A 175 -10.63 3.74 -23.32
N ASP A 176 -11.19 4.91 -23.08
CA ASP A 176 -12.59 5.24 -23.34
C ASP A 176 -12.91 5.12 -24.83
#